data_ad355b8970484057ca2c989410dcc595
#
_entry.id   ad355b8970484057ca2c989410dcc595
#
_cell.length_a   1.000
_cell.length_b   1.000
_cell.length_c   1.000
_cell.angle_alpha   90.00
_cell.angle_beta   90.00
_cell.angle_gamma   90.00
#
_symmetry.space_group_name_H-M   'P 1'
#
loop_
_entity.id
_entity.type
_entity.pdbx_description
1 polymer ?
#
loop_
_entity_poly.entity_id
_entity_poly.type
_entity_poly.pdbx_seq_one_letter_code
_entity_poly.pdbx_strand_id
1 'polypeptide(L)'
;DEKYDVPVETILEEKTTVQINNNATNPYGFDYYVVANWYDAPQNYNARNEERIADVINYILSIEQPMHMDLLYQRIAGLFEREKATSVVRNNVDYVIKRQMKSAVIIKDNFISRADMTEIKVRVSEIITEAARKVEHIAIPEIEKAMMTIADYTLGINETDLKVETARNFGFERMGPKVSKAMNDAFISLLKSGKIKIIDEKVHIVEEV
;
A
#
# COMPACT_ATOMS: atom_id res chain seq x y z
N ASP A 1 32.32 -8.37 57.99
CA ASP A 1 31.30 -8.72 56.96
C ASP A 1 31.08 -7.48 56.09
N GLU A 2 31.91 -7.32 55.08
CA GLU A 2 31.77 -6.25 54.06
C GLU A 2 30.81 -6.73 52.98
N LYS A 3 29.66 -6.09 52.90
CA LYS A 3 28.75 -6.21 51.77
C LYS A 3 29.31 -5.38 50.62
N TYR A 4 29.73 -6.08 49.56
CA TYR A 4 29.99 -5.43 48.26
C TYR A 4 28.64 -5.14 47.57
N ASP A 5 28.31 -3.86 47.50
CA ASP A 5 27.28 -3.36 46.62
C ASP A 5 27.82 -3.31 45.20
N VAL A 6 27.30 -4.15 44.30
CA VAL A 6 27.60 -4.12 42.88
C VAL A 6 26.55 -3.20 42.23
N PRO A 7 26.95 -2.09 41.55
CA PRO A 7 26.00 -1.28 40.83
C PRO A 7 25.44 -2.07 39.63
N VAL A 8 24.15 -2.21 39.57
CA VAL A 8 23.45 -2.69 38.38
C VAL A 8 23.54 -1.60 37.32
N GLU A 9 24.51 -1.71 36.44
CA GLU A 9 24.51 -0.92 35.21
C GLU A 9 23.27 -1.31 34.38
N THR A 10 22.32 -0.41 34.37
CA THR A 10 21.19 -0.48 33.43
C THR A 10 21.74 -0.28 32.04
N ILE A 11 21.90 -1.38 31.30
CA ILE A 11 22.19 -1.33 29.88
C ILE A 11 20.92 -0.77 29.22
N LEU A 12 20.91 0.53 29.00
CA LEU A 12 20.00 1.16 28.07
C LEU A 12 20.43 0.67 26.68
N GLU A 13 19.72 -0.30 26.14
CA GLU A 13 19.77 -0.58 24.70
C GLU A 13 19.42 0.71 23.97
N GLU A 14 20.44 1.43 23.50
CA GLU A 14 20.28 2.43 22.47
C GLU A 14 19.65 1.71 21.27
N LYS A 15 18.34 1.91 21.10
CA LYS A 15 17.71 1.65 19.81
C LYS A 15 18.41 2.57 18.81
N THR A 16 19.36 2.00 18.11
CA THR A 16 19.98 2.62 16.96
C THR A 16 18.85 2.99 16.01
N THR A 17 18.47 4.24 16.05
CA THR A 17 17.61 4.83 15.01
C THR A 17 18.48 4.81 13.77
N VAL A 18 18.28 3.77 12.92
CA VAL A 18 18.88 3.73 11.61
C VAL A 18 18.38 4.98 10.91
N GLN A 19 19.22 6.00 10.85
CA GLN A 19 19.00 7.12 9.95
C GLN A 19 19.09 6.55 8.54
N ILE A 20 17.93 6.23 7.98
CA ILE A 20 17.79 5.82 6.59
C ILE A 20 18.26 7.01 5.77
N ASN A 21 19.38 6.85 5.11
CA ASN A 21 19.90 7.79 4.14
C ASN A 21 18.89 7.88 2.99
N ASN A 22 18.00 8.86 3.03
CA ASN A 22 16.98 9.19 2.02
C ASN A 22 17.56 9.60 0.65
N ASN A 23 18.74 9.11 0.28
CA ASN A 23 19.42 9.42 -0.97
C ASN A 23 19.27 8.36 -2.07
N ALA A 24 18.49 7.31 -1.88
CA ALA A 24 17.96 6.54 -2.99
C ALA A 24 16.67 7.23 -3.47
N THR A 25 16.81 8.37 -4.09
CA THR A 25 15.69 9.12 -4.66
C THR A 25 15.02 8.25 -5.71
N ASN A 26 13.81 7.83 -5.41
CA ASN A 26 12.87 7.33 -6.39
C ASN A 26 12.73 8.46 -7.46
N PRO A 27 13.25 8.29 -8.67
CA PRO A 27 13.35 9.37 -9.64
C PRO A 27 11.97 9.85 -10.12
N TYR A 28 10.93 9.05 -9.89
CA TYR A 28 9.56 9.31 -10.32
C TYR A 28 8.74 10.09 -9.28
N GLY A 29 9.29 10.37 -8.09
CA GLY A 29 8.59 11.09 -7.02
C GLY A 29 7.45 10.31 -6.39
N PHE A 30 7.47 8.97 -6.43
CA PHE A 30 6.46 8.13 -5.79
C PHE A 30 6.59 8.16 -4.27
N ASP A 31 5.49 8.08 -3.57
CA ASP A 31 5.47 7.91 -2.12
C ASP A 31 5.93 6.49 -1.74
N TYR A 32 6.55 6.32 -0.57
CA TYR A 32 6.76 4.98 -0.02
C TYR A 32 5.49 4.44 0.62
N TYR A 33 5.28 3.13 0.53
CA TYR A 33 4.16 2.48 1.20
C TYR A 33 4.37 2.46 2.71
N VAL A 34 3.48 3.10 3.42
CA VAL A 34 3.48 3.18 4.89
C VAL A 34 2.32 2.35 5.42
N VAL A 35 2.62 1.51 6.40
CA VAL A 35 1.60 0.76 7.15
C VAL A 35 1.06 1.64 8.28
N ALA A 36 -0.26 1.69 8.42
CA ALA A 36 -0.89 2.42 9.51
C ALA A 36 -0.39 1.91 10.88
N ASN A 37 0.12 2.81 11.71
CA ASN A 37 0.68 2.49 13.01
C ASN A 37 -0.39 2.56 14.10
N TRP A 38 -0.57 1.46 14.83
CA TRP A 38 -1.59 1.34 15.86
C TRP A 38 -1.35 2.23 17.08
N TYR A 39 -0.12 2.63 17.36
CA TYR A 39 0.20 3.54 18.45
C TYR A 39 -0.38 4.95 18.22
N ASP A 40 -0.60 5.30 16.94
CA ASP A 40 -1.19 6.57 16.53
C ASP A 40 -2.71 6.47 16.32
N ALA A 41 -3.27 5.25 16.42
CA ALA A 41 -4.72 5.06 16.34
C ALA A 41 -5.45 5.63 17.57
N PRO A 42 -6.73 6.02 17.44
CA PRO A 42 -7.51 6.52 18.56
C PRO A 42 -7.46 5.60 19.76
N GLN A 43 -6.91 6.09 20.88
CA GLN A 43 -6.76 5.33 22.12
C GLN A 43 -8.14 4.94 22.71
N ASN A 44 -8.22 3.88 23.50
CA ASN A 44 -9.43 3.29 24.08
C ASN A 44 -10.24 2.37 23.16
N TYR A 45 -9.56 1.64 22.31
CA TYR A 45 -10.17 0.64 21.47
C TYR A 45 -10.81 -0.51 22.29
N ASN A 46 -12.11 -0.73 22.10
CA ASN A 46 -12.82 -1.89 22.60
C ASN A 46 -13.42 -2.66 21.42
N ALA A 47 -13.00 -3.91 21.24
CA ALA A 47 -13.42 -4.79 20.15
C ALA A 47 -14.95 -4.95 19.95
N ARG A 48 -15.73 -4.63 20.96
CA ARG A 48 -17.20 -4.72 20.92
C ARG A 48 -17.89 -3.42 20.53
N ASN A 49 -17.14 -2.34 20.37
CA ASN A 49 -17.71 -1.06 19.99
C ASN A 49 -17.60 -0.85 18.48
N GLU A 50 -18.72 -1.01 17.77
CA GLU A 50 -18.81 -0.85 16.31
C GLU A 50 -18.36 0.53 15.82
N GLU A 51 -18.68 1.60 16.56
CA GLU A 51 -18.28 2.98 16.20
C GLU A 51 -16.75 3.11 16.14
N ARG A 52 -16.06 2.47 17.06
CA ARG A 52 -14.60 2.49 17.11
C ARG A 52 -13.96 1.67 16.00
N ILE A 53 -14.60 0.57 15.57
CA ILE A 53 -14.14 -0.15 14.38
C ILE A 53 -14.22 0.76 13.16
N ALA A 54 -15.29 1.53 13.01
CA ALA A 54 -15.44 2.50 11.94
C ALA A 54 -14.35 3.60 11.98
N ASP A 55 -14.05 4.14 13.17
CA ASP A 55 -12.99 5.13 13.36
C ASP A 55 -11.60 4.58 12.98
N VAL A 56 -11.32 3.35 13.40
CA VAL A 56 -10.06 2.66 13.05
C VAL A 56 -9.98 2.40 11.57
N ILE A 57 -11.06 1.97 10.92
CA ILE A 57 -11.10 1.80 9.45
C ILE A 57 -10.80 3.14 8.77
N ASN A 58 -11.44 4.23 9.20
CA ASN A 58 -11.18 5.57 8.65
C ASN A 58 -9.72 5.99 8.81
N TYR A 59 -9.12 5.73 9.98
CA TYR A 59 -7.72 6.00 10.24
C TYR A 59 -6.81 5.19 9.29
N ILE A 60 -7.03 3.87 9.16
CA ILE A 60 -6.25 3.04 8.23
C ILE A 60 -6.37 3.56 6.81
N LEU A 61 -7.58 3.85 6.36
CA LEU A 61 -7.82 4.32 5.00
C LEU A 61 -7.21 5.69 4.74
N SER A 62 -7.07 6.54 5.75
CA SER A 62 -6.38 7.83 5.60
C SER A 62 -4.90 7.67 5.22
N ILE A 63 -4.30 6.52 5.50
CA ILE A 63 -2.89 6.21 5.25
C ILE A 63 -2.73 5.24 4.06
N GLU A 64 -3.53 4.15 4.04
CA GLU A 64 -3.30 3.02 3.15
C GLU A 64 -4.27 2.91 1.96
N GLN A 65 -5.16 3.89 1.72
CA GLN A 65 -6.12 3.80 0.61
C GLN A 65 -5.51 4.05 -0.79
N PRO A 66 -6.05 3.44 -1.88
CA PRO A 66 -6.96 2.31 -1.85
C PRO A 66 -6.27 1.06 -1.30
N MET A 67 -7.00 0.26 -0.53
CA MET A 67 -6.42 -0.90 0.16
C MET A 67 -7.23 -2.17 -0.14
N HIS A 68 -6.54 -3.30 -0.34
CA HIS A 68 -7.20 -4.58 -0.52
C HIS A 68 -7.89 -5.02 0.77
N MET A 69 -9.11 -5.58 0.67
CA MET A 69 -9.91 -5.99 1.83
C MET A 69 -9.17 -6.98 2.75
N ASP A 70 -8.35 -7.88 2.20
CA ASP A 70 -7.55 -8.80 3.02
C ASP A 70 -6.54 -8.07 3.91
N LEU A 71 -5.94 -6.98 3.42
CA LEU A 71 -5.05 -6.15 4.25
C LEU A 71 -5.84 -5.45 5.36
N LEU A 72 -7.01 -4.91 5.06
CA LEU A 72 -7.87 -4.29 6.07
C LEU A 72 -8.22 -5.29 7.18
N TYR A 73 -8.66 -6.50 6.82
CA TYR A 73 -8.94 -7.54 7.82
C TYR A 73 -7.70 -7.91 8.64
N GLN A 74 -6.53 -7.97 8.04
CA GLN A 74 -5.27 -8.24 8.75
C GLN A 74 -4.92 -7.10 9.72
N ARG A 75 -5.05 -5.84 9.29
CA ARG A 75 -4.82 -4.68 10.17
C ARG A 75 -5.76 -4.72 11.38
N ILE A 76 -7.06 -4.95 11.14
CA ILE A 76 -8.04 -5.06 12.22
C ILE A 76 -7.74 -6.28 13.13
N ALA A 77 -7.35 -7.43 12.56
CA ALA A 77 -6.97 -8.60 13.37
C ALA A 77 -5.76 -8.30 14.27
N GLY A 78 -4.78 -7.56 13.78
CA GLY A 78 -3.61 -7.14 14.55
C GLY A 78 -3.97 -6.31 15.79
N LEU A 79 -5.03 -5.51 15.73
CA LEU A 79 -5.55 -4.78 16.91
C LEU A 79 -6.03 -5.69 18.05
N PHE A 80 -6.40 -6.90 17.71
CA PHE A 80 -6.84 -7.92 18.69
C PHE A 80 -5.70 -8.89 19.03
N GLU A 81 -4.44 -8.52 18.75
CA GLU A 81 -3.27 -9.36 18.96
C GLU A 81 -3.40 -10.73 18.26
N ARG A 82 -4.07 -10.75 17.09
CA ARG A 82 -4.28 -11.96 16.29
C ARG A 82 -3.41 -11.93 15.06
N GLU A 83 -2.66 -13.00 14.83
CA GLU A 83 -1.81 -13.15 13.65
C GLU A 83 -2.60 -13.22 12.33
N LYS A 84 -3.86 -13.68 12.38
CA LYS A 84 -4.68 -13.91 11.19
C LYS A 84 -6.10 -13.39 11.37
N ALA A 85 -6.64 -12.83 10.31
CA ALA A 85 -8.04 -12.44 10.24
C ALA A 85 -8.95 -13.67 10.19
N THR A 86 -9.59 -13.98 11.31
CA THR A 86 -10.60 -15.05 11.39
C THR A 86 -11.91 -14.64 10.70
N SER A 87 -12.80 -15.60 10.44
CA SER A 87 -14.14 -15.32 9.92
C SER A 87 -14.93 -14.34 10.79
N VAL A 88 -14.74 -14.41 12.11
CA VAL A 88 -15.39 -13.49 13.07
C VAL A 88 -14.90 -12.05 12.84
N VAL A 89 -13.60 -11.83 12.68
CA VAL A 89 -13.04 -10.49 12.39
C VAL A 89 -13.58 -9.98 11.06
N ARG A 90 -13.54 -10.80 10.01
CA ARG A 90 -14.06 -10.43 8.68
C ARG A 90 -15.53 -10.03 8.73
N ASN A 91 -16.36 -10.87 9.32
CA ASN A 91 -17.81 -10.61 9.46
C ASN A 91 -18.09 -9.32 10.23
N ASN A 92 -17.35 -9.04 11.31
CA ASN A 92 -17.51 -7.81 12.08
C ASN A 92 -17.12 -6.57 11.26
N VAL A 93 -16.01 -6.61 10.55
CA VAL A 93 -15.58 -5.51 9.67
C VAL A 93 -16.62 -5.27 8.57
N ASP A 94 -17.07 -6.32 7.89
CA ASP A 94 -18.08 -6.24 6.83
C ASP A 94 -19.41 -5.67 7.36
N TYR A 95 -19.81 -6.09 8.56
CA TYR A 95 -21.00 -5.60 9.21
C TYR A 95 -20.90 -4.09 9.50
N VAL A 96 -19.78 -3.63 10.07
CA VAL A 96 -19.55 -2.21 10.37
C VAL A 96 -19.51 -1.38 9.08
N ILE A 97 -18.81 -1.83 8.05
CA ILE A 97 -18.77 -1.15 6.76
C ILE A 97 -20.18 -1.02 6.19
N LYS A 98 -20.93 -2.12 6.15
CA LYS A 98 -22.28 -2.13 5.56
C LYS A 98 -23.27 -1.24 6.34
N ARG A 99 -23.16 -1.21 7.67
CA ARG A 99 -24.11 -0.53 8.55
C ARG A 99 -23.78 0.94 8.78
N GLN A 100 -22.51 1.25 8.99
CA GLN A 100 -22.11 2.59 9.46
C GLN A 100 -21.31 3.38 8.43
N MET A 101 -20.65 2.70 7.47
CA MET A 101 -19.74 3.37 6.54
C MET A 101 -20.22 3.33 5.09
N LYS A 102 -21.46 2.94 4.83
CA LYS A 102 -21.99 2.76 3.47
C LYS A 102 -21.81 3.96 2.55
N SER A 103 -21.91 5.18 3.06
CA SER A 103 -21.70 6.43 2.30
C SER A 103 -20.28 6.99 2.43
N ALA A 104 -19.49 6.49 3.38
CA ALA A 104 -18.15 6.99 3.67
C ALA A 104 -17.06 6.25 2.89
N VAL A 105 -17.34 5.05 2.39
CA VAL A 105 -16.37 4.22 1.65
C VAL A 105 -16.95 3.66 0.36
N ILE A 106 -16.06 3.34 -0.56
CA ILE A 106 -16.36 2.66 -1.83
C ILE A 106 -15.56 1.36 -1.84
N ILE A 107 -16.24 0.24 -2.17
CA ILE A 107 -15.58 -1.05 -2.40
C ILE A 107 -15.75 -1.39 -3.88
N LYS A 108 -14.61 -1.58 -4.57
CA LYS A 108 -14.57 -1.98 -5.97
C LYS A 108 -13.44 -2.98 -6.17
N ASP A 109 -13.69 -4.07 -6.87
CA ASP A 109 -12.69 -5.09 -7.21
C ASP A 109 -11.90 -5.60 -5.99
N ASN A 110 -12.58 -5.75 -4.84
CA ASN A 110 -12.02 -6.13 -3.54
C ASN A 110 -11.05 -5.10 -2.92
N PHE A 111 -11.06 -3.87 -3.42
CA PHE A 111 -10.36 -2.74 -2.81
C PHE A 111 -11.33 -1.77 -2.17
N ILE A 112 -10.99 -1.28 -1.00
CA ILE A 112 -11.74 -0.27 -0.26
C ILE A 112 -10.98 1.06 -0.26
N SER A 113 -11.71 2.13 -0.45
CA SER A 113 -11.22 3.50 -0.29
C SER A 113 -12.29 4.36 0.37
N ARG A 114 -11.92 5.51 0.87
CA ARG A 114 -12.88 6.53 1.30
C ARG A 114 -13.62 7.08 0.08
N ALA A 115 -14.89 7.44 0.27
CA ALA A 115 -15.71 7.99 -0.81
C ALA A 115 -15.21 9.37 -1.28
N ASP A 116 -14.50 10.12 -0.42
CA ASP A 116 -13.90 11.42 -0.73
C ASP A 116 -12.48 11.33 -1.29
N MET A 117 -11.99 10.14 -1.61
CA MET A 117 -10.69 9.95 -2.26
C MET A 117 -10.75 10.52 -3.69
N THR A 118 -10.03 11.60 -3.92
CA THR A 118 -9.99 12.29 -5.23
C THR A 118 -8.84 11.82 -6.11
N GLU A 119 -7.78 11.27 -5.51
CA GLU A 119 -6.58 10.88 -6.22
C GLU A 119 -6.00 9.57 -5.70
N ILE A 120 -5.54 8.73 -6.62
CA ILE A 120 -4.78 7.53 -6.30
C ILE A 120 -3.30 7.90 -6.23
N LYS A 121 -2.67 7.69 -5.09
CA LYS A 121 -1.23 7.82 -4.91
C LYS A 121 -0.52 6.53 -5.30
N VAL A 122 0.62 6.67 -5.97
CA VAL A 122 1.53 5.54 -6.22
C VAL A 122 2.39 5.36 -4.97
N ARG A 123 2.32 4.18 -4.37
CA ARG A 123 3.05 3.86 -3.13
C ARG A 123 3.95 2.66 -3.36
N VAL A 124 5.22 2.95 -3.50
CA VAL A 124 6.23 1.95 -3.87
C VAL A 124 6.92 1.34 -2.65
N SER A 125 7.70 0.32 -2.86
CA SER A 125 8.52 -0.26 -1.81
C SER A 125 9.75 0.62 -1.54
N GLU A 126 10.11 0.77 -0.30
CA GLU A 126 11.35 1.46 0.09
C GLU A 126 12.58 0.66 -0.34
N ILE A 127 12.47 -0.67 -0.30
CA ILE A 127 13.53 -1.59 -0.72
C ILE A 127 13.13 -2.19 -2.07
N ILE A 128 13.91 -1.92 -3.11
CA ILE A 128 13.62 -2.32 -4.50
C ILE A 128 13.49 -3.85 -4.68
N THR A 129 14.14 -4.63 -3.82
CA THR A 129 14.13 -6.10 -3.89
C THR A 129 13.15 -6.76 -2.93
N GLU A 130 12.40 -5.96 -2.15
CA GLU A 130 11.48 -6.44 -1.14
C GLU A 130 10.12 -5.74 -1.27
N ALA A 131 9.15 -6.46 -1.82
CA ALA A 131 7.81 -5.91 -2.00
C ALA A 131 7.09 -5.70 -0.66
N ALA A 132 6.73 -4.46 -0.37
CA ALA A 132 5.96 -4.10 0.83
C ALA A 132 4.55 -4.69 0.83
N ARG A 133 4.01 -5.02 -0.35
CA ARG A 133 2.69 -5.63 -0.56
C ARG A 133 2.78 -6.75 -1.59
N LYS A 134 1.93 -7.78 -1.46
CA LYS A 134 1.69 -8.72 -2.57
C LYS A 134 1.13 -7.96 -3.77
N VAL A 135 1.44 -8.38 -4.98
CA VAL A 135 0.94 -7.69 -6.18
C VAL A 135 -0.59 -7.69 -6.26
N GLU A 136 -1.26 -8.72 -5.75
CA GLU A 136 -2.72 -8.78 -5.65
C GLU A 136 -3.32 -7.75 -4.68
N HIS A 137 -2.49 -7.15 -3.84
CA HIS A 137 -2.88 -6.09 -2.90
C HIS A 137 -2.56 -4.68 -3.41
N ILE A 138 -2.15 -4.55 -4.66
CA ILE A 138 -1.93 -3.27 -5.34
C ILE A 138 -3.05 -3.08 -6.35
N ALA A 139 -3.79 -1.99 -6.21
CA ALA A 139 -4.91 -1.72 -7.11
C ALA A 139 -4.42 -1.46 -8.54
N ILE A 140 -5.12 -2.00 -9.54
CA ILE A 140 -4.76 -1.79 -10.95
C ILE A 140 -4.60 -0.30 -11.30
N PRO A 141 -5.49 0.62 -10.87
CA PRO A 141 -5.30 2.05 -11.13
C PRO A 141 -4.03 2.65 -10.50
N GLU A 142 -3.50 2.07 -9.40
CA GLU A 142 -2.22 2.47 -8.81
C GLU A 142 -1.04 2.03 -9.71
N ILE A 143 -1.11 0.83 -10.27
CA ILE A 143 -0.13 0.33 -11.25
C ILE A 143 -0.20 1.15 -12.55
N GLU A 144 -1.39 1.43 -13.03
CA GLU A 144 -1.61 2.29 -14.22
C GLU A 144 -0.96 3.66 -14.05
N LYS A 145 -1.20 4.32 -12.91
CA LYS A 145 -0.60 5.63 -12.62
C LYS A 145 0.93 5.55 -12.56
N ALA A 146 1.48 4.49 -11.95
CA ALA A 146 2.93 4.26 -11.93
C ALA A 146 3.49 4.11 -13.35
N MET A 147 2.85 3.31 -14.21
CA MET A 147 3.27 3.14 -15.61
C MET A 147 3.24 4.46 -16.39
N MET A 148 2.18 5.24 -16.23
CA MET A 148 2.06 6.54 -16.88
C MET A 148 3.19 7.48 -16.44
N THR A 149 3.47 7.58 -15.15
CA THR A 149 4.54 8.45 -14.61
C THR A 149 5.92 8.01 -15.13
N ILE A 150 6.20 6.69 -15.19
CA ILE A 150 7.46 6.17 -15.70
C ILE A 150 7.60 6.43 -17.21
N ALA A 151 6.53 6.22 -17.99
CA ALA A 151 6.53 6.46 -19.44
C ALA A 151 6.76 7.94 -19.76
N ASP A 152 6.15 8.84 -18.99
CA ASP A 152 6.35 10.29 -19.11
C ASP A 152 7.78 10.70 -18.78
N TYR A 153 8.29 10.24 -17.66
CA TYR A 153 9.66 10.54 -17.21
C TYR A 153 10.74 10.08 -18.21
N THR A 154 10.54 8.93 -18.85
CA THR A 154 11.51 8.34 -19.78
C THR A 154 11.41 8.87 -21.21
N LEU A 155 10.41 9.70 -21.52
CA LEU A 155 10.15 10.25 -22.86
C LEU A 155 9.99 9.16 -23.94
N GLY A 156 9.54 7.99 -23.55
CA GLY A 156 9.31 6.83 -24.40
C GLY A 156 10.16 5.61 -24.00
N ILE A 157 9.50 4.62 -23.49
CA ILE A 157 10.05 3.33 -23.01
C ILE A 157 9.34 2.21 -23.78
N ASN A 158 10.00 1.10 -24.09
CA ASN A 158 9.29 -0.02 -24.66
C ASN A 158 8.37 -0.73 -23.64
N GLU A 159 7.39 -1.46 -24.13
CA GLU A 159 6.39 -2.12 -23.29
C GLU A 159 7.00 -3.05 -22.22
N THR A 160 8.00 -3.85 -22.61
CA THR A 160 8.63 -4.83 -21.71
C THR A 160 9.37 -4.12 -20.58
N ASP A 161 10.18 -3.13 -20.91
CA ASP A 161 10.95 -2.38 -19.93
C ASP A 161 10.04 -1.55 -19.01
N LEU A 162 8.94 -0.98 -19.53
CA LEU A 162 7.96 -0.28 -18.71
C LEU A 162 7.34 -1.20 -17.65
N LYS A 163 6.93 -2.41 -18.03
CA LYS A 163 6.35 -3.39 -17.09
C LYS A 163 7.37 -3.82 -16.03
N VAL A 164 8.61 -4.08 -16.44
CA VAL A 164 9.69 -4.49 -15.54
C VAL A 164 10.04 -3.36 -14.58
N GLU A 165 10.20 -2.14 -15.08
CA GLU A 165 10.53 -0.97 -14.26
C GLU A 165 9.42 -0.66 -13.26
N THR A 166 8.15 -0.73 -13.69
CA THR A 166 7.01 -0.58 -12.79
C THR A 166 7.01 -1.62 -11.69
N ALA A 167 7.23 -2.90 -12.03
CA ALA A 167 7.28 -3.98 -11.05
C ALA A 167 8.42 -3.78 -10.03
N ARG A 168 9.59 -3.34 -10.48
CA ARG A 168 10.75 -3.04 -9.61
C ARG A 168 10.45 -1.95 -8.60
N ASN A 169 9.78 -0.89 -9.01
CA ASN A 169 9.38 0.19 -8.09
C ASN A 169 8.45 -0.33 -6.96
N PHE A 170 7.60 -1.31 -7.24
CA PHE A 170 6.80 -1.99 -6.21
C PHE A 170 7.57 -3.06 -5.41
N GLY A 171 8.88 -3.24 -5.64
CA GLY A 171 9.75 -4.16 -4.92
C GLY A 171 9.76 -5.59 -5.48
N PHE A 172 9.25 -5.80 -6.71
CA PHE A 172 9.28 -7.12 -7.34
C PHE A 172 10.54 -7.28 -8.20
N GLU A 173 11.53 -7.99 -7.69
CA GLU A 173 12.77 -8.28 -8.42
C GLU A 173 12.53 -9.15 -9.65
N ARG A 174 11.52 -10.03 -9.62
CA ARG A 174 11.22 -11.00 -10.68
C ARG A 174 9.80 -10.87 -11.19
N MET A 175 9.65 -10.99 -12.50
CA MET A 175 8.36 -11.03 -13.18
C MET A 175 7.73 -12.44 -13.10
N GLY A 176 7.35 -12.86 -11.87
CA GLY A 176 6.61 -14.11 -11.68
C GLY A 176 5.19 -14.03 -12.30
N PRO A 177 4.47 -15.16 -12.45
CA PRO A 177 3.20 -15.19 -13.18
C PRO A 177 2.15 -14.18 -12.70
N LYS A 178 2.02 -13.97 -11.39
CA LYS A 178 1.07 -13.00 -10.81
C LYS A 178 1.47 -11.56 -11.08
N VAL A 179 2.77 -11.25 -10.94
CA VAL A 179 3.32 -9.91 -11.22
C VAL A 179 3.15 -9.60 -12.70
N SER A 180 3.55 -10.52 -13.58
CA SER A 180 3.37 -10.39 -15.03
C SER A 180 1.91 -10.15 -15.42
N LYS A 181 0.99 -10.91 -14.82
CA LYS A 181 -0.44 -10.73 -15.06
C LYS A 181 -0.91 -9.34 -14.65
N ALA A 182 -0.59 -8.87 -13.45
CA ALA A 182 -1.02 -7.56 -12.97
C ALA A 182 -0.46 -6.41 -13.84
N MET A 183 0.83 -6.50 -14.23
CA MET A 183 1.44 -5.53 -15.13
C MET A 183 0.78 -5.54 -16.51
N ASN A 184 0.48 -6.72 -17.06
CA ASN A 184 -0.23 -6.84 -18.33
C ASN A 184 -1.65 -6.28 -18.25
N ASP A 185 -2.40 -6.60 -17.19
CA ASP A 185 -3.78 -6.12 -17.01
C ASP A 185 -3.82 -4.58 -16.97
N ALA A 186 -2.90 -3.95 -16.22
CA ALA A 186 -2.78 -2.49 -16.14
C ALA A 186 -2.40 -1.88 -17.50
N PHE A 187 -1.41 -2.45 -18.19
CA PHE A 187 -0.97 -1.98 -19.49
C PHE A 187 -2.08 -2.03 -20.55
N ILE A 188 -2.79 -3.18 -20.61
CA ILE A 188 -3.92 -3.36 -21.54
C ILE A 188 -5.06 -2.37 -21.20
N SER A 189 -5.32 -2.13 -19.93
CA SER A 189 -6.32 -1.15 -19.50
C SER A 189 -5.97 0.27 -19.97
N LEU A 190 -4.71 0.67 -19.83
CA LEU A 190 -4.22 1.97 -20.32
C LEU A 190 -4.34 2.12 -21.83
N LEU A 191 -3.99 1.07 -22.60
CA LEU A 191 -4.17 1.07 -24.06
C LEU A 191 -5.64 1.18 -24.46
N LYS A 192 -6.52 0.38 -23.82
CA LYS A 192 -7.96 0.37 -24.12
C LYS A 192 -8.64 1.69 -23.78
N SER A 193 -8.19 2.36 -22.71
CA SER A 193 -8.71 3.67 -22.31
C SER A 193 -8.12 4.83 -23.12
N GLY A 194 -7.18 4.56 -24.03
CA GLY A 194 -6.53 5.59 -24.86
C GLY A 194 -5.56 6.50 -24.08
N LYS A 195 -5.21 6.16 -22.85
CA LYS A 195 -4.27 6.97 -22.03
C LYS A 195 -2.82 6.82 -22.45
N ILE A 196 -2.49 5.74 -23.09
CA ILE A 196 -1.19 5.50 -23.70
C ILE A 196 -1.35 5.04 -25.15
N LYS A 197 -0.32 5.27 -25.95
CA LYS A 197 -0.20 4.78 -27.34
C LYS A 197 1.21 4.25 -27.58
N ILE A 198 1.36 3.36 -28.54
CA ILE A 198 2.67 2.85 -28.99
C ILE A 198 3.03 3.50 -30.31
N ILE A 199 4.18 4.17 -30.37
CA ILE A 199 4.75 4.76 -31.57
C ILE A 199 6.21 4.31 -31.63
N ASP A 200 6.64 3.76 -32.76
CA ASP A 200 8.00 3.25 -32.95
C ASP A 200 8.49 2.36 -31.80
N GLU A 201 7.65 1.39 -31.42
CA GLU A 201 7.88 0.43 -30.32
C GLU A 201 7.98 1.08 -28.92
N LYS A 202 7.71 2.38 -28.80
CA LYS A 202 7.77 3.11 -27.54
C LYS A 202 6.37 3.49 -27.06
N VAL A 203 6.20 3.44 -25.75
CA VAL A 203 4.97 3.84 -25.06
C VAL A 203 5.02 5.34 -24.81
N HIS A 204 3.99 6.04 -25.24
CA HIS A 204 3.79 7.47 -25.03
C HIS A 204 2.48 7.73 -24.32
N ILE A 205 2.45 8.73 -23.44
CA ILE A 205 1.22 9.22 -22.84
C ILE A 205 0.40 9.97 -23.89
N VAL A 206 -0.90 9.84 -23.79
CA VAL A 206 -1.86 10.67 -24.54
C VAL A 206 -2.34 11.75 -23.58
N GLU A 207 -1.96 13.01 -23.85
CA GLU A 207 -2.45 14.16 -23.09
C GLU A 207 -3.95 14.30 -23.32
N GLU A 208 -4.73 14.46 -22.24
CA GLU A 208 -6.14 14.86 -22.35
C GLU A 208 -6.17 16.31 -22.82
N VAL A 209 -6.74 16.55 -24.01
CA VAL A 209 -6.93 17.89 -24.60
C VAL A 209 -8.12 18.59 -23.94
#